data_b83a4c17f301a7dcc4529ed6fad17ef9
#
_entry.id   b83a4c17f301a7dcc4529ed6fad17ef9
#
_cell.length_a   1.000
_cell.length_b   1.000
_cell.length_c   1.000
_cell.angle_alpha   90.00
_cell.angle_beta   90.00
_cell.angle_gamma   90.00
#
_symmetry.space_group_name_H-M   'P 1'
#
loop_
_entity.id
_entity.type
_entity.pdbx_description
1 polymer ?
#
loop_
_entity_poly.entity_id
_entity_poly.type
_entity_poly.pdbx_seq_one_letter_code
_entity_poly.pdbx_strand_id
1 'polypeptide(L)'
;PKTEHHNLFVKQPIVSFPNSELIDQLITTNYRNGTIGAEILRRFFVTIDYRNSRLTLRPNHKLNDEFNYNMSGMEIINPMPGLPIFTVTNIRENSPAFLAGLQENDQILSLNNNSHKTLELNDINLLLQSKENKKIKVKYLREGVEYETSFELKKLF
;
A
#
# COMPACT_ATOMS: atom_id res chain seq x y z
N PRO A 1 24.73 -7.61 -31.03
CA PRO A 1 24.89 -7.04 -29.69
C PRO A 1 24.54 -8.12 -28.70
N LYS A 2 25.55 -8.56 -27.89
CA LYS A 2 25.31 -9.53 -26.82
C LYS A 2 24.43 -8.87 -25.77
N THR A 3 23.23 -9.37 -25.57
CA THR A 3 22.37 -9.02 -24.43
C THR A 3 22.98 -9.72 -23.22
N GLU A 4 23.69 -8.96 -22.37
CA GLU A 4 24.13 -9.51 -21.09
C GLU A 4 22.89 -9.60 -20.19
N HIS A 5 22.41 -10.82 -20.00
CA HIS A 5 21.37 -11.13 -19.04
C HIS A 5 22.02 -11.36 -17.68
N HIS A 6 22.01 -10.35 -16.83
CA HIS A 6 22.32 -10.54 -15.41
C HIS A 6 21.05 -10.97 -14.69
N ASN A 7 21.08 -12.08 -14.00
CA ASN A 7 20.01 -12.50 -13.12
C ASN A 7 19.98 -11.56 -11.90
N LEU A 8 18.96 -10.70 -11.83
CA LEU A 8 18.70 -9.85 -10.68
C LEU A 8 17.63 -10.51 -9.81
N PHE A 9 17.96 -10.68 -8.53
CA PHE A 9 17.03 -11.23 -7.56
C PHE A 9 16.48 -10.13 -6.67
N VAL A 10 15.17 -10.04 -6.59
CA VAL A 10 14.45 -9.20 -5.61
C VAL A 10 14.03 -10.11 -4.48
N LYS A 11 14.47 -9.83 -3.25
CA LYS A 11 14.21 -10.70 -2.09
C LYS A 11 12.81 -10.43 -1.55
N GLN A 12 12.05 -11.50 -1.32
CA GLN A 12 10.74 -11.49 -0.65
C GLN A 12 9.76 -10.43 -1.20
N PRO A 13 9.51 -10.39 -2.53
CA PRO A 13 8.53 -9.46 -3.07
C PRO A 13 7.14 -9.82 -2.55
N ILE A 14 6.34 -8.79 -2.28
CA ILE A 14 4.92 -8.99 -1.98
C ILE A 14 4.21 -9.18 -3.30
N VAL A 15 3.52 -10.32 -3.44
CA VAL A 15 2.77 -10.70 -4.64
C VAL A 15 1.29 -10.79 -4.27
N SER A 16 0.44 -10.12 -5.03
CA SER A 16 -1.01 -10.20 -4.92
C SER A 16 -1.58 -11.06 -6.04
N PHE A 17 -2.46 -11.97 -5.68
CA PHE A 17 -3.25 -12.75 -6.62
C PHE A 17 -4.70 -12.26 -6.52
N PRO A 18 -5.13 -11.36 -7.41
CA PRO A 18 -6.51 -10.89 -7.41
C PRO A 18 -7.45 -12.06 -7.73
N ASN A 19 -8.71 -11.95 -7.26
CA ASN A 19 -9.72 -12.98 -7.48
C ASN A 19 -9.96 -13.19 -8.99
N SER A 20 -10.16 -14.45 -9.41
CA SER A 20 -10.28 -14.84 -10.82
C SER A 20 -11.38 -14.07 -11.58
N GLU A 21 -12.51 -13.77 -10.92
CA GLU A 21 -13.60 -13.00 -11.52
C GLU A 21 -13.21 -11.58 -11.94
N LEU A 22 -12.31 -10.92 -11.18
CA LEU A 22 -11.78 -9.61 -11.54
C LEU A 22 -10.71 -9.70 -12.63
N ILE A 23 -9.99 -10.83 -12.66
CA ILE A 23 -8.96 -11.07 -13.67
C ILE A 23 -9.60 -11.27 -15.04
N ASP A 24 -10.68 -12.04 -15.14
CA ASP A 24 -11.35 -12.32 -16.40
C ASP A 24 -11.95 -11.07 -17.06
N GLN A 25 -12.37 -10.07 -16.25
CA GLN A 25 -12.82 -8.77 -16.76
C GLN A 25 -11.65 -7.85 -17.21
N LEU A 26 -10.48 -8.00 -16.62
CA LEU A 26 -9.28 -7.16 -16.92
C LEU A 26 -8.39 -7.79 -18.00
N ILE A 27 -8.44 -9.12 -18.18
CA ILE A 27 -7.64 -9.87 -19.15
C ILE A 27 -8.49 -10.24 -20.38
N THR A 28 -9.16 -9.30 -20.99
CA THR A 28 -9.73 -9.49 -22.32
C THR A 28 -8.66 -9.56 -23.43
N THR A 29 -7.40 -9.44 -23.10
CA THR A 29 -6.27 -9.60 -24.02
C THR A 29 -5.38 -10.73 -23.55
N ASN A 30 -5.39 -11.84 -24.28
CA ASN A 30 -4.68 -13.11 -24.06
C ASN A 30 -3.13 -13.03 -23.99
N TYR A 31 -2.54 -11.86 -23.67
CA TYR A 31 -1.09 -11.65 -23.74
C TYR A 31 -0.48 -11.08 -22.44
N ARG A 32 -1.24 -10.96 -21.36
CA ARG A 32 -0.73 -10.46 -20.08
C ARG A 32 -0.47 -11.60 -19.10
N ASN A 33 0.79 -11.77 -18.72
CA ASN A 33 1.18 -12.77 -17.71
C ASN A 33 1.26 -12.19 -16.30
N GLY A 34 1.09 -10.87 -16.15
CA GLY A 34 1.16 -10.21 -14.86
C GLY A 34 1.44 -8.72 -14.97
N THR A 35 1.57 -8.08 -13.80
CA THR A 35 1.91 -6.66 -13.67
C THR A 35 3.05 -6.50 -12.67
N ILE A 36 4.05 -5.71 -13.04
CA ILE A 36 5.14 -5.34 -12.12
C ILE A 36 4.75 -4.01 -11.46
N GLY A 37 4.55 -4.05 -10.15
CA GLY A 37 4.17 -2.89 -9.35
C GLY A 37 5.32 -1.90 -9.13
N ALA A 38 4.97 -0.68 -8.74
CA ALA A 38 5.90 0.41 -8.46
C ALA A 38 6.92 0.05 -7.36
N GLU A 39 6.53 -0.77 -6.40
CA GLU A 39 7.43 -1.23 -5.32
C GLU A 39 8.65 -2.03 -5.82
N ILE A 40 8.51 -2.75 -6.92
CA ILE A 40 9.64 -3.40 -7.58
C ILE A 40 10.42 -2.36 -8.39
N LEU A 41 9.74 -1.56 -9.21
CA LEU A 41 10.39 -0.62 -10.14
C LEU A 41 11.20 0.47 -9.41
N ARG A 42 10.76 0.96 -8.24
CA ARG A 42 11.49 1.98 -7.46
C ARG A 42 12.87 1.55 -6.97
N ARG A 43 13.19 0.26 -7.05
CA ARG A 43 14.49 -0.34 -6.69
C ARG A 43 15.52 -0.25 -7.82
N PHE A 44 15.09 0.29 -8.95
CA PHE A 44 15.90 0.40 -10.15
C PHE A 44 15.86 1.82 -10.72
N PHE A 45 16.92 2.17 -11.44
CA PHE A 45 16.84 3.19 -12.47
C PHE A 45 16.20 2.54 -13.68
N VAL A 46 15.02 3.02 -14.05
CA VAL A 46 14.22 2.46 -15.15
C VAL A 46 14.40 3.31 -16.39
N THR A 47 14.84 2.70 -17.48
CA THR A 47 14.92 3.35 -18.79
C THR A 47 14.02 2.61 -19.76
N ILE A 48 13.09 3.33 -20.38
CA ILE A 48 12.17 2.79 -21.39
C ILE A 48 12.56 3.38 -22.74
N ASP A 49 13.01 2.52 -23.64
CA ASP A 49 13.34 2.86 -25.02
C ASP A 49 12.23 2.33 -25.93
N TYR A 50 11.25 3.18 -26.21
CA TYR A 50 10.11 2.83 -27.05
C TYR A 50 10.51 2.51 -28.49
N ARG A 51 11.56 3.17 -29.00
CA ARG A 51 12.02 2.98 -30.38
C ARG A 51 12.58 1.57 -30.61
N ASN A 52 13.28 1.05 -29.61
CA ASN A 52 13.92 -0.26 -29.70
C ASN A 52 13.15 -1.34 -28.90
N SER A 53 11.95 -1.02 -28.40
CA SER A 53 11.13 -1.91 -27.55
C SER A 53 11.94 -2.50 -26.38
N ARG A 54 12.77 -1.67 -25.73
CA ARG A 54 13.70 -2.10 -24.67
C ARG A 54 13.36 -1.48 -23.35
N LEU A 55 13.31 -2.31 -22.31
CA LEU A 55 13.29 -1.92 -20.90
C LEU A 55 14.64 -2.25 -20.28
N THR A 56 15.30 -1.25 -19.70
CA THR A 56 16.55 -1.44 -18.97
C THR A 56 16.33 -1.14 -17.51
N LEU A 57 16.70 -2.08 -16.65
CA LEU A 57 16.61 -1.96 -15.19
C LEU A 57 18.03 -2.00 -14.63
N ARG A 58 18.48 -0.92 -14.00
CA ARG A 58 19.76 -0.85 -13.31
C ARG A 58 19.51 -0.69 -11.81
N PRO A 59 20.01 -1.59 -10.96
CA PRO A 59 19.82 -1.51 -9.52
C PRO A 59 20.22 -0.13 -8.95
N ASN A 60 19.44 0.35 -7.99
CA ASN A 60 19.79 1.51 -7.19
C ASN A 60 20.00 1.12 -5.72
N HIS A 61 20.25 2.09 -4.83
CA HIS A 61 20.51 1.85 -3.42
C HIS A 61 19.33 1.19 -2.68
N LYS A 62 18.12 1.20 -3.24
CA LYS A 62 16.91 0.60 -2.66
C LYS A 62 16.70 -0.87 -3.02
N LEU A 63 17.60 -1.50 -3.80
CA LEU A 63 17.41 -2.89 -4.25
C LEU A 63 17.16 -3.85 -3.08
N ASN A 64 17.88 -3.64 -1.98
CA ASN A 64 17.82 -4.51 -0.80
C ASN A 64 16.87 -3.99 0.31
N ASP A 65 16.11 -2.91 0.05
CA ASP A 65 15.11 -2.43 1.02
C ASP A 65 14.07 -3.53 1.24
N GLU A 66 13.58 -3.65 2.46
CA GLU A 66 12.45 -4.54 2.76
C GLU A 66 11.20 -4.08 2.00
N PHE A 67 10.33 -5.04 1.65
CA PHE A 67 9.00 -4.74 1.17
C PHE A 67 8.10 -4.45 2.35
N ASN A 68 7.72 -3.18 2.48
CA ASN A 68 6.78 -2.77 3.49
C ASN A 68 5.37 -2.74 2.89
N TYR A 69 4.41 -3.21 3.64
CA TYR A 69 3.00 -3.16 3.31
C TYR A 69 2.20 -2.64 4.50
N ASN A 70 0.95 -2.34 4.26
CA ASN A 70 0.06 -1.89 5.31
C ASN A 70 -0.15 -2.98 6.38
N MET A 71 0.40 -2.74 7.56
CA MET A 71 0.38 -3.68 8.69
C MET A 71 -0.78 -3.42 9.66
N SER A 72 -1.67 -2.49 9.35
CA SER A 72 -2.87 -2.22 10.15
C SER A 72 -4.04 -3.13 9.79
N GLY A 73 -4.12 -3.55 8.54
CA GLY A 73 -5.23 -4.29 7.97
C GLY A 73 -6.44 -3.43 7.60
N MET A 74 -6.35 -2.09 7.66
CA MET A 74 -7.38 -1.18 7.18
C MET A 74 -6.97 -0.51 5.89
N GLU A 75 -7.90 -0.36 4.97
CA GLU A 75 -7.74 0.44 3.75
C GLU A 75 -8.40 1.79 3.92
N ILE A 76 -7.69 2.84 3.56
CA ILE A 76 -8.15 4.22 3.71
C ILE A 76 -8.10 4.89 2.35
N ILE A 77 -9.15 5.60 2.00
CA ILE A 77 -9.19 6.45 0.81
C ILE A 77 -9.47 7.91 1.19
N ASN A 78 -9.15 8.80 0.26
CA ASN A 78 -9.69 10.15 0.24
C ASN A 78 -10.78 10.21 -0.84
N PRO A 79 -12.07 10.16 -0.46
CA PRO A 79 -13.16 10.15 -1.43
C PRO A 79 -13.34 11.46 -2.17
N MET A 80 -12.77 12.57 -1.63
CA MET A 80 -12.84 13.92 -2.22
C MET A 80 -11.43 14.51 -2.30
N PRO A 81 -10.68 14.27 -3.39
CA PRO A 81 -9.36 14.87 -3.56
C PRO A 81 -9.38 16.38 -3.40
N GLY A 82 -8.45 16.90 -2.59
CA GLY A 82 -8.39 18.33 -2.23
C GLY A 82 -9.08 18.70 -0.90
N LEU A 83 -9.89 17.79 -0.35
CA LEU A 83 -10.39 17.92 1.01
C LEU A 83 -9.70 16.92 1.95
N PRO A 84 -9.40 17.28 3.19
CA PRO A 84 -8.73 16.39 4.15
C PRO A 84 -9.73 15.41 4.79
N ILE A 85 -10.39 14.60 3.95
CA ILE A 85 -11.37 13.60 4.38
C ILE A 85 -10.80 12.23 4.08
N PHE A 86 -10.63 11.42 5.12
CA PHE A 86 -10.09 10.07 5.01
C PHE A 86 -11.08 9.07 5.59
N THR A 87 -11.50 8.12 4.79
CA THR A 87 -12.51 7.14 5.18
C THR A 87 -11.96 5.73 5.07
N VAL A 88 -12.25 4.92 6.06
CA VAL A 88 -11.94 3.48 6.04
C VAL A 88 -12.92 2.78 5.09
N THR A 89 -12.40 2.11 4.08
CA THR A 89 -13.22 1.41 3.07
C THR A 89 -13.24 -0.10 3.25
N ASN A 90 -12.22 -0.63 3.88
CA ASN A 90 -12.13 -2.07 4.12
C ASN A 90 -11.31 -2.33 5.38
N ILE A 91 -11.68 -3.35 6.14
CA ILE A 91 -10.90 -3.84 7.29
C ILE A 91 -10.80 -5.35 7.21
N ARG A 92 -9.55 -5.81 7.18
CA ARG A 92 -9.25 -7.23 7.20
C ARG A 92 -9.59 -7.84 8.57
N GLU A 93 -10.35 -8.91 8.57
CA GLU A 93 -10.68 -9.66 9.80
C GLU A 93 -9.41 -10.08 10.56
N ASN A 94 -9.49 -10.06 11.87
CA ASN A 94 -8.39 -10.39 12.79
C ASN A 94 -7.13 -9.52 12.66
N SER A 95 -7.20 -8.41 11.92
CA SER A 95 -6.10 -7.44 11.81
C SER A 95 -6.02 -6.54 13.05
N PRO A 96 -4.89 -5.83 13.26
CA PRO A 96 -4.74 -4.89 14.37
C PRO A 96 -5.85 -3.83 14.43
N ALA A 97 -6.25 -3.25 13.29
CA ALA A 97 -7.32 -2.27 13.23
C ALA A 97 -8.69 -2.88 13.57
N PHE A 98 -8.98 -4.08 13.08
CA PHE A 98 -10.20 -4.82 13.38
C PHE A 98 -10.32 -5.10 14.89
N LEU A 99 -9.25 -5.62 15.50
CA LEU A 99 -9.21 -5.95 16.93
C LEU A 99 -9.29 -4.69 17.82
N ALA A 100 -8.90 -3.53 17.29
CA ALA A 100 -9.05 -2.24 17.95
C ALA A 100 -10.45 -1.64 17.81
N GLY A 101 -11.38 -2.32 17.12
CA GLY A 101 -12.78 -1.91 16.97
C GLY A 101 -13.05 -0.89 15.87
N LEU A 102 -12.08 -0.66 14.97
CA LEU A 102 -12.33 0.15 13.77
C LEU A 102 -13.25 -0.60 12.81
N GLN A 103 -14.02 0.12 12.02
CA GLN A 103 -15.01 -0.41 11.07
C GLN A 103 -14.97 0.35 9.74
N GLU A 104 -15.55 -0.25 8.73
CA GLU A 104 -15.80 0.43 7.46
C GLU A 104 -16.70 1.67 7.67
N ASN A 105 -16.43 2.69 6.89
CA ASN A 105 -17.05 4.03 6.96
C ASN A 105 -16.62 4.89 8.16
N ASP A 106 -15.70 4.45 9.01
CA ASP A 106 -15.07 5.32 9.99
C ASP A 106 -14.32 6.45 9.28
N GLN A 107 -14.57 7.69 9.67
CA GLN A 107 -13.81 8.84 9.18
C GLN A 107 -12.65 9.13 10.11
N ILE A 108 -11.42 9.08 9.60
CA ILE A 108 -10.23 9.36 10.39
C ILE A 108 -10.10 10.85 10.68
N LEU A 109 -10.03 11.21 11.95
CA LEU A 109 -9.84 12.58 12.42
C LEU A 109 -8.38 12.88 12.78
N SER A 110 -7.67 11.91 13.31
CA SER A 110 -6.21 12.03 13.54
C SER A 110 -5.51 10.69 13.62
N LEU A 111 -4.23 10.69 13.29
CA LEU A 111 -3.31 9.56 13.47
C LEU A 111 -2.07 10.04 14.23
N ASN A 112 -1.76 9.39 15.36
CA ASN A 112 -0.62 9.75 16.23
C ASN A 112 -0.57 11.25 16.55
N ASN A 113 -1.71 11.84 16.90
CA ASN A 113 -1.92 13.27 17.19
C ASN A 113 -1.77 14.21 15.98
N ASN A 114 -1.48 13.72 14.79
CA ASN A 114 -1.51 14.51 13.56
C ASN A 114 -2.96 14.59 13.07
N SER A 115 -3.49 15.81 12.99
CA SER A 115 -4.86 16.04 12.52
C SER A 115 -5.01 15.68 11.04
N HIS A 116 -6.19 15.17 10.67
CA HIS A 116 -6.55 14.95 9.26
C HIS A 116 -6.34 16.19 8.39
N LYS A 117 -6.45 17.39 8.95
CA LYS A 117 -6.28 18.67 8.22
C LYS A 117 -4.84 18.87 7.70
N THR A 118 -3.87 18.20 8.27
CA THR A 118 -2.45 18.32 7.93
C THR A 118 -1.86 17.05 7.34
N LEU A 119 -2.63 15.96 7.30
CA LEU A 119 -2.20 14.69 6.73
C LEU A 119 -2.56 14.61 5.25
N GLU A 120 -1.71 13.95 4.51
CA GLU A 120 -2.02 13.47 3.16
C GLU A 120 -2.22 11.95 3.17
N LEU A 121 -2.95 11.41 2.19
CA LEU A 121 -3.17 9.97 2.09
C LEU A 121 -1.86 9.18 2.02
N ASN A 122 -0.85 9.77 1.36
CA ASN A 122 0.48 9.18 1.28
C ASN A 122 1.16 9.07 2.65
N ASP A 123 1.01 10.09 3.52
CA ASP A 123 1.58 10.06 4.88
C ASP A 123 0.92 8.99 5.73
N ILE A 124 -0.39 8.83 5.58
CA ILE A 124 -1.15 7.76 6.24
C ILE A 124 -0.61 6.40 5.79
N ASN A 125 -0.48 6.17 4.50
CA ASN A 125 0.04 4.92 3.96
C ASN A 125 1.48 4.64 4.43
N LEU A 126 2.36 5.62 4.41
CA LEU A 126 3.73 5.50 4.91
C LEU A 126 3.77 5.19 6.41
N LEU A 127 2.88 5.80 7.19
CA LEU A 127 2.76 5.53 8.62
C LEU A 127 2.35 4.07 8.88
N LEU A 128 1.32 3.57 8.16
CA LEU A 128 0.80 2.21 8.32
C LEU A 128 1.74 1.12 7.77
N GLN A 129 2.70 1.51 6.93
CA GLN A 129 3.76 0.64 6.39
C GLN A 129 5.10 0.78 7.12
N SER A 130 5.17 1.58 8.20
CA SER A 130 6.46 2.04 8.72
C SER A 130 7.30 0.96 9.41
N LYS A 131 6.83 0.39 10.51
CA LYS A 131 7.58 -0.58 11.31
C LYS A 131 6.63 -1.45 12.14
N GLU A 132 6.92 -2.73 12.20
CA GLU A 132 6.24 -3.67 13.08
C GLU A 132 6.34 -3.22 14.56
N ASN A 133 5.31 -3.50 15.33
CA ASN A 133 5.14 -3.12 16.74
C ASN A 133 5.07 -1.60 17.01
N LYS A 134 4.95 -0.80 15.96
CA LYS A 134 4.71 0.64 16.13
C LYS A 134 3.28 0.86 16.57
N LYS A 135 3.11 1.57 17.68
CA LYS A 135 1.78 1.95 18.18
C LYS A 135 1.17 3.06 17.33
N ILE A 136 -0.05 2.86 16.91
CA ILE A 136 -0.87 3.81 16.17
C ILE A 136 -2.06 4.21 17.04
N LYS A 137 -2.18 5.50 17.35
CA LYS A 137 -3.36 6.09 17.98
C LYS A 137 -4.26 6.65 16.90
N VAL A 138 -5.54 6.36 16.98
CA VAL A 138 -6.52 6.78 15.98
C VAL A 138 -7.66 7.48 16.68
N LYS A 139 -7.97 8.72 16.25
CA LYS A 139 -9.27 9.35 16.51
C LYS A 139 -10.09 9.26 15.24
N TYR A 140 -11.35 8.88 15.38
CA TYR A 140 -12.26 8.70 14.26
C TYR A 140 -13.68 9.12 14.62
N LEU A 141 -14.44 9.43 13.60
CA LEU A 141 -15.84 9.76 13.67
C LEU A 141 -16.66 8.59 13.11
N ARG A 142 -17.64 8.13 13.85
CA ARG A 142 -18.62 7.12 13.44
C ARG A 142 -20.00 7.60 13.81
N GLU A 143 -20.90 7.70 12.83
CA GLU A 143 -22.29 8.13 13.04
C GLU A 143 -22.41 9.46 13.81
N GLY A 144 -21.49 10.40 13.57
CA GLY A 144 -21.47 11.70 14.23
C GLY A 144 -20.85 11.72 15.63
N VAL A 145 -20.37 10.58 16.16
CA VAL A 145 -19.72 10.48 17.47
C VAL A 145 -18.22 10.25 17.28
N GLU A 146 -17.42 10.99 18.07
CA GLU A 146 -15.97 10.83 18.09
C GLU A 146 -15.55 9.69 19.02
N TYR A 147 -14.62 8.87 18.53
CA TYR A 147 -14.01 7.77 19.26
C TYR A 147 -12.49 7.86 19.19
N GLU A 148 -11.83 7.22 20.15
CA GLU A 148 -10.38 7.07 20.15
C GLU A 148 -10.02 5.62 20.46
N THR A 149 -9.06 5.08 19.71
CA THR A 149 -8.51 3.75 19.94
C THR A 149 -7.02 3.72 19.62
N SER A 150 -6.37 2.60 19.92
CA SER A 150 -4.97 2.39 19.51
C SER A 150 -4.69 0.92 19.27
N PHE A 151 -3.77 0.65 18.34
CA PHE A 151 -3.28 -0.69 18.03
C PHE A 151 -1.78 -0.64 17.70
N GLU A 152 -1.16 -1.80 17.65
CA GLU A 152 0.20 -1.97 17.19
C GLU A 152 0.22 -2.59 15.80
N LEU A 153 1.07 -2.06 14.93
CA LEU A 153 1.26 -2.62 13.59
C LEU A 153 1.85 -4.03 13.68
N LYS A 154 1.27 -5.00 12.97
CA LYS A 154 1.75 -6.38 12.90
C LYS A 154 1.81 -6.87 11.48
N LYS A 155 2.81 -7.68 11.18
CA LYS A 155 2.84 -8.42 9.92
C LYS A 155 1.62 -9.33 9.84
N LEU A 156 0.94 -9.29 8.69
CA LEU A 156 -0.33 -10.00 8.47
C LEU A 156 -0.14 -11.34 7.73
N PHE A 157 1.11 -11.66 7.38
CA PHE A 157 1.54 -12.92 6.74
C PHE A 157 2.92 -13.33 7.25
#